data_69add0a01467b76b9d108040dd956c15
#
_entry.id   69add0a01467b76b9d108040dd956c15
#
_cell.length_a   1.000
_cell.length_b   1.000
_cell.length_c   1.000
_cell.angle_alpha   90.00
_cell.angle_beta   90.00
_cell.angle_gamma   90.00
#
_symmetry.space_group_name_H-M   'P 1'
#
loop_
_entity.id
_entity.type
_entity.pdbx_description
1 polymer ?
#
loop_
_entity_poly.entity_id
_entity_poly.type
_entity_poly.pdbx_seq_one_letter_code
_entity_poly.pdbx_strand_id
1 'polypeptide(L)'
;MDVVEIVAAEPSEIDQELAEPPSLSPHPEDLELGLWAHRKKFMSTHFPGAVQKDWDSWRWQLKHRVTSVEAMARILGVPVPAFEKTRRQLPVAATPYYLWVASRSEALRRCILPDVRETLSLPFETPDPLGEEGHSPVPGIVHRYPDRVLFLVTEFCSTYCRYCTRSRLVGKVGHRSDMRSWQAALDYIRAHPEVRDVLLSGGDPLTLPAMKIEWLLSQLRAIPHVEIVRIGSKVPAVLPQRITPKLVRMLRRYHPLFISLHFTHPDEMTPDTALACNRLADGGIPLGSQTVLLSGVNDDAPTMKRLMHGLIRNRVRPYYMYQCDPIPGSSHFRTPVETGLSIIRDLRGHTSGYCIPTYVIDAPGGGGKVPLQPDYFQGRDEQGIVLRNYENRVFHYPDQLCPQEAPCSLA
;
A
#
# COMPACT_ATOMS: atom_id res chain seq x y z
N MET A 1 52.53 1.78 -33.53
CA MET A 1 51.30 2.37 -32.99
C MET A 1 50.24 1.28 -33.06
N ASP A 2 50.17 0.53 -31.99
CA ASP A 2 49.32 -0.65 -31.91
C ASP A 2 47.91 -0.25 -31.50
N VAL A 3 46.96 -0.61 -32.34
CA VAL A 3 45.54 -0.44 -32.08
C VAL A 3 45.11 -1.60 -31.15
N VAL A 4 44.78 -1.28 -29.92
CA VAL A 4 44.19 -2.25 -28.96
C VAL A 4 42.75 -2.52 -29.41
N GLU A 5 42.49 -3.71 -29.93
CA GLU A 5 41.14 -4.23 -30.15
C GLU A 5 40.45 -4.45 -28.79
N ILE A 6 39.36 -3.71 -28.57
CA ILE A 6 38.46 -3.98 -27.47
C ILE A 6 37.57 -5.16 -27.88
N VAL A 7 37.91 -6.34 -27.38
CA VAL A 7 37.05 -7.52 -27.51
C VAL A 7 35.78 -7.28 -26.68
N ALA A 8 34.64 -7.16 -27.36
CA ALA A 8 33.34 -7.12 -26.72
C ALA A 8 33.05 -8.49 -26.07
N ALA A 9 32.90 -8.52 -24.76
CA ALA A 9 32.50 -9.70 -24.05
C ALA A 9 31.10 -10.14 -24.49
N GLU A 10 30.91 -11.43 -24.70
CA GLU A 10 29.67 -12.02 -25.17
C GLU A 10 28.56 -11.92 -24.09
N PRO A 11 27.26 -11.81 -24.47
CA PRO A 11 26.13 -11.63 -23.55
C PRO A 11 25.82 -12.83 -22.65
N SER A 12 26.54 -13.93 -22.75
CA SER A 12 26.23 -15.20 -22.07
C SER A 12 26.65 -15.27 -20.58
N GLU A 13 27.57 -14.44 -20.13
CA GLU A 13 28.07 -14.52 -18.76
C GLU A 13 27.22 -13.74 -17.73
N ILE A 14 26.47 -12.72 -18.20
CA ILE A 14 25.62 -11.92 -17.29
C ILE A 14 24.30 -12.63 -16.94
N ASP A 15 23.85 -13.56 -17.77
CA ASP A 15 22.63 -14.32 -17.52
C ASP A 15 22.81 -15.55 -16.58
N GLN A 16 24.03 -15.97 -16.32
CA GLN A 16 24.32 -17.12 -15.44
C GLN A 16 24.48 -16.74 -13.95
N GLU A 17 24.71 -15.48 -13.63
CA GLU A 17 24.91 -15.03 -12.25
C GLU A 17 23.61 -14.67 -11.51
N LEU A 18 22.46 -14.78 -12.15
CA LEU A 18 21.15 -14.65 -11.53
C LEU A 18 20.51 -16.01 -11.17
N ALA A 19 21.31 -16.96 -10.70
CA ALA A 19 20.82 -18.08 -9.92
C ALA A 19 20.07 -17.51 -8.71
N GLU A 20 18.86 -17.99 -8.45
CA GLU A 20 18.04 -17.54 -7.33
C GLU A 20 18.87 -17.51 -6.05
N PRO A 21 18.99 -16.37 -5.34
CA PRO A 21 19.66 -16.36 -4.07
C PRO A 21 18.92 -17.33 -3.13
N PRO A 22 19.62 -18.10 -2.30
CA PRO A 22 19.00 -19.04 -1.37
C PRO A 22 17.97 -18.26 -0.53
N SER A 23 16.80 -18.84 -0.34
CA SER A 23 15.72 -18.24 0.44
C SER A 23 16.23 -17.96 1.88
N LEU A 24 16.42 -16.70 2.21
CA LEU A 24 16.90 -16.25 3.50
C LEU A 24 15.79 -16.20 4.56
N SER A 25 14.98 -17.22 4.68
CA SER A 25 14.02 -17.35 5.77
C SER A 25 13.85 -18.80 6.15
N PRO A 26 14.25 -19.22 7.34
CA PRO A 26 13.78 -20.45 7.91
C PRO A 26 12.32 -20.21 8.34
N HIS A 27 11.37 -20.44 7.43
CA HIS A 27 10.02 -20.73 7.86
C HIS A 27 10.04 -22.17 8.40
N PRO A 28 9.45 -22.45 9.55
CA PRO A 28 9.29 -23.84 9.97
C PRO A 28 8.58 -24.59 8.86
N GLU A 29 9.21 -25.61 8.31
CA GLU A 29 8.68 -26.43 7.20
C GLU A 29 7.25 -26.93 7.47
N ASP A 30 6.93 -27.18 8.74
CA ASP A 30 5.60 -27.60 9.18
C ASP A 30 4.50 -26.55 8.97
N LEU A 31 4.80 -25.25 9.14
CA LEU A 31 3.83 -24.17 8.90
C LEU A 31 3.57 -24.01 7.40
N GLU A 32 4.59 -24.11 6.58
CA GLU A 32 4.46 -24.05 5.11
C GLU A 32 3.67 -25.26 4.57
N LEU A 33 3.94 -26.46 5.08
CA LEU A 33 3.19 -27.67 4.74
C LEU A 33 1.71 -27.53 5.11
N GLY A 34 1.41 -27.00 6.30
CA GLY A 34 0.03 -26.76 6.74
C GLY A 34 -0.69 -25.74 5.84
N LEU A 35 -0.04 -24.66 5.46
CA LEU A 35 -0.57 -23.64 4.56
C LEU A 35 -0.82 -24.21 3.17
N TRP A 36 0.11 -24.99 2.65
CA TRP A 36 -0.02 -25.62 1.34
C TRP A 36 -1.16 -26.64 1.29
N ALA A 37 -1.27 -27.49 2.31
CA ALA A 37 -2.37 -28.47 2.43
C ALA A 37 -3.73 -27.77 2.50
N HIS A 38 -3.84 -26.71 3.29
CA HIS A 38 -5.05 -25.89 3.39
C HIS A 38 -5.40 -25.25 2.03
N ARG A 39 -4.41 -24.70 1.30
CA ARG A 39 -4.62 -24.11 -0.02
C ARG A 39 -5.10 -25.16 -1.03
N LYS A 40 -4.49 -26.32 -1.06
CA LYS A 40 -4.90 -27.43 -1.94
C LYS A 40 -6.35 -27.86 -1.67
N LYS A 41 -6.72 -28.02 -0.40
CA LYS A 41 -8.09 -28.31 0.01
C LYS A 41 -9.06 -27.18 -0.40
N PHE A 42 -8.70 -25.94 -0.18
CA PHE A 42 -9.50 -24.77 -0.57
C PHE A 42 -9.75 -24.75 -2.09
N MET A 43 -8.69 -24.95 -2.89
CA MET A 43 -8.80 -25.01 -4.35
C MET A 43 -9.76 -26.12 -4.79
N SER A 44 -9.56 -27.34 -4.34
CA SER A 44 -10.40 -28.48 -4.75
C SER A 44 -11.87 -28.33 -4.33
N THR A 45 -12.12 -27.66 -3.22
CA THR A 45 -13.49 -27.44 -2.70
C THR A 45 -14.22 -26.33 -3.45
N HIS A 46 -13.56 -25.20 -3.71
CA HIS A 46 -14.22 -23.99 -4.19
C HIS A 46 -13.97 -23.67 -5.67
N PHE A 47 -12.94 -24.26 -6.26
CA PHE A 47 -12.56 -24.10 -7.67
C PHE A 47 -12.24 -25.47 -8.29
N PRO A 48 -13.23 -26.38 -8.36
CA PRO A 48 -13.02 -27.73 -8.86
C PRO A 48 -12.48 -27.70 -10.29
N GLY A 49 -11.48 -28.55 -10.55
CA GLY A 49 -10.79 -28.61 -11.85
C GLY A 49 -9.60 -27.63 -11.98
N ALA A 50 -9.43 -26.68 -11.07
CA ALA A 50 -8.25 -25.84 -11.06
C ALA A 50 -7.01 -26.64 -10.61
N VAL A 51 -5.90 -26.47 -11.34
CA VAL A 51 -4.60 -27.04 -11.00
C VAL A 51 -3.64 -25.98 -10.49
N GLN A 52 -2.50 -26.36 -9.94
CA GLN A 52 -1.51 -25.42 -9.39
C GLN A 52 -1.08 -24.36 -10.42
N LYS A 53 -0.88 -24.73 -11.68
CA LYS A 53 -0.54 -23.79 -12.77
C LYS A 53 -1.61 -22.70 -12.98
N ASP A 54 -2.87 -23.02 -12.79
CA ASP A 54 -3.97 -22.05 -12.85
C ASP A 54 -3.88 -21.10 -11.65
N TRP A 55 -3.70 -21.65 -10.47
CA TRP A 55 -3.57 -20.86 -9.24
C TRP A 55 -2.41 -19.86 -9.31
N ASP A 56 -1.29 -20.23 -9.89
CA ASP A 56 -0.10 -19.40 -10.07
C ASP A 56 -0.26 -18.38 -11.22
N SER A 57 -1.34 -18.48 -11.98
CA SER A 57 -1.64 -17.54 -13.07
C SER A 57 -2.47 -16.35 -12.58
N TRP A 58 -1.88 -15.17 -12.55
CA TRP A 58 -2.61 -13.95 -12.19
C TRP A 58 -3.81 -13.67 -13.12
N ARG A 59 -3.75 -14.10 -14.39
CA ARG A 59 -4.88 -13.98 -15.33
C ARG A 59 -6.02 -14.88 -14.92
N TRP A 60 -5.71 -16.10 -14.51
CA TRP A 60 -6.71 -17.03 -14.00
C TRP A 60 -7.34 -16.47 -12.73
N GLN A 61 -6.55 -15.97 -11.80
CA GLN A 61 -7.02 -15.31 -10.57
C GLN A 61 -8.01 -14.17 -10.88
N LEU A 62 -7.70 -13.31 -11.87
CA LEU A 62 -8.58 -12.22 -12.28
C LEU A 62 -9.86 -12.74 -12.98
N LYS A 63 -9.75 -13.76 -13.82
CA LYS A 63 -10.89 -14.36 -14.52
C LYS A 63 -11.88 -15.00 -13.54
N HIS A 64 -11.37 -15.59 -12.46
CA HIS A 64 -12.16 -16.31 -11.47
C HIS A 64 -12.42 -15.50 -10.20
N ARG A 65 -12.34 -14.17 -10.28
CA ARG A 65 -12.76 -13.30 -9.17
C ARG A 65 -14.20 -13.59 -8.79
N VAL A 66 -14.44 -13.71 -7.49
CA VAL A 66 -15.78 -13.84 -6.95
C VAL A 66 -16.37 -12.44 -6.77
N THR A 67 -17.49 -12.18 -7.44
CA THR A 67 -18.14 -10.87 -7.51
C THR A 67 -19.56 -10.85 -6.93
N SER A 68 -19.99 -11.95 -6.30
CA SER A 68 -21.29 -12.08 -5.62
C SER A 68 -21.05 -12.23 -4.11
N VAL A 69 -21.87 -11.53 -3.33
CA VAL A 69 -21.84 -11.60 -1.86
C VAL A 69 -22.16 -13.01 -1.38
N GLU A 70 -23.15 -13.66 -1.99
CA GLU A 70 -23.60 -15.01 -1.65
C GLU A 70 -22.51 -16.03 -1.92
N ALA A 71 -21.84 -15.91 -3.07
CA ALA A 71 -20.74 -16.80 -3.42
C ALA A 71 -19.54 -16.60 -2.48
N MET A 72 -19.23 -15.36 -2.16
CA MET A 72 -18.14 -15.02 -1.24
C MET A 72 -18.43 -15.51 0.17
N ALA A 73 -19.63 -15.29 0.71
CA ALA A 73 -20.04 -15.75 2.03
C ALA A 73 -19.99 -17.28 2.12
N ARG A 74 -20.46 -17.99 1.08
CA ARG A 74 -20.39 -19.46 0.98
C ARG A 74 -18.94 -19.97 1.01
N ILE A 75 -18.05 -19.35 0.24
CA ILE A 75 -16.62 -19.73 0.20
C ILE A 75 -15.96 -19.49 1.56
N LEU A 76 -16.33 -18.40 2.23
CA LEU A 76 -15.76 -18.04 3.53
C LEU A 76 -16.43 -18.75 4.71
N GLY A 77 -17.49 -19.52 4.46
CA GLY A 77 -18.19 -20.29 5.49
C GLY A 77 -18.92 -19.40 6.51
N VAL A 78 -19.43 -18.23 6.06
CA VAL A 78 -20.16 -17.28 6.92
C VAL A 78 -21.57 -17.06 6.39
N PRO A 79 -22.52 -16.65 7.27
CA PRO A 79 -23.86 -16.26 6.83
C PRO A 79 -23.80 -15.16 5.76
N VAL A 80 -24.71 -15.23 4.80
CA VAL A 80 -24.88 -14.12 3.83
C VAL A 80 -25.38 -12.92 4.63
N PRO A 81 -24.67 -11.76 4.59
CA PRO A 81 -25.15 -10.56 5.25
C PRO A 81 -26.54 -10.20 4.74
N ALA A 82 -27.47 -9.88 5.65
CA ALA A 82 -28.81 -9.42 5.29
C ALA A 82 -28.70 -8.01 4.69
N PHE A 83 -28.47 -7.96 3.36
CA PHE A 83 -28.43 -6.72 2.61
C PHE A 83 -29.78 -6.54 1.91
N GLU A 84 -30.58 -5.63 2.39
CA GLU A 84 -31.49 -4.94 1.50
C GLU A 84 -30.64 -4.07 0.54
N LYS A 85 -31.04 -3.99 -0.73
CA LYS A 85 -30.34 -3.21 -1.78
C LYS A 85 -30.18 -1.76 -1.37
N THR A 86 -29.16 -1.47 -0.57
CA THR A 86 -28.92 -0.14 -0.05
C THR A 86 -28.20 0.73 -1.06
N ARG A 87 -28.45 2.04 -0.98
CA ARG A 87 -28.01 3.10 -1.92
C ARG A 87 -26.49 3.18 -2.13
N ARG A 88 -25.70 2.46 -1.35
CA ARG A 88 -24.25 2.47 -1.44
C ARG A 88 -23.73 1.15 -1.97
N GLN A 89 -23.41 1.13 -3.24
CA GLN A 89 -22.91 -0.08 -3.89
C GLN A 89 -21.46 0.09 -4.29
N LEU A 90 -20.55 0.00 -3.30
CA LEU A 90 -19.21 -0.43 -3.65
C LEU A 90 -19.35 -1.90 -4.10
N PRO A 91 -18.96 -2.25 -5.33
CA PRO A 91 -19.06 -3.62 -5.79
C PRO A 91 -18.23 -4.55 -4.92
N VAL A 92 -18.60 -5.83 -4.91
CA VAL A 92 -17.86 -6.89 -4.24
C VAL A 92 -17.02 -7.61 -5.26
N ALA A 93 -15.73 -7.75 -4.98
CA ALA A 93 -14.86 -8.63 -5.74
C ALA A 93 -13.64 -9.04 -4.90
N ALA A 94 -13.26 -10.30 -5.00
CA ALA A 94 -11.99 -10.78 -4.46
C ALA A 94 -11.42 -11.90 -5.36
N THR A 95 -10.09 -11.98 -5.43
CA THR A 95 -9.42 -13.06 -6.13
C THR A 95 -9.57 -14.39 -5.37
N PRO A 96 -9.55 -15.55 -6.02
CA PRO A 96 -9.49 -16.84 -5.35
C PRO A 96 -8.36 -16.91 -4.31
N TYR A 97 -7.20 -16.37 -4.62
CA TYR A 97 -6.07 -16.27 -3.70
C TYR A 97 -6.43 -15.49 -2.43
N TYR A 98 -7.00 -14.30 -2.56
CA TYR A 98 -7.31 -13.49 -1.38
C TYR A 98 -8.48 -14.05 -0.57
N LEU A 99 -9.43 -14.74 -1.19
CA LEU A 99 -10.46 -15.50 -0.49
C LEU A 99 -9.86 -16.65 0.33
N TRP A 100 -8.84 -17.34 -0.20
CA TRP A 100 -8.10 -18.34 0.56
C TRP A 100 -7.40 -17.71 1.78
N VAL A 101 -6.78 -16.55 1.63
CA VAL A 101 -6.16 -15.84 2.75
C VAL A 101 -7.23 -15.43 3.78
N ALA A 102 -8.33 -14.82 3.34
CA ALA A 102 -9.42 -14.35 4.19
C ALA A 102 -10.20 -15.50 4.85
N SER A 103 -10.23 -16.71 4.25
CA SER A 103 -10.89 -17.88 4.88
C SER A 103 -10.28 -18.24 6.23
N ARG A 104 -9.04 -17.85 6.50
CA ARG A 104 -8.30 -18.10 7.73
C ARG A 104 -8.22 -16.91 8.67
N SER A 105 -8.81 -15.76 8.30
CA SER A 105 -8.69 -14.52 9.05
C SER A 105 -10.02 -13.78 9.12
N GLU A 106 -10.57 -13.66 10.31
CA GLU A 106 -11.80 -12.88 10.53
C GLU A 106 -11.58 -11.40 10.17
N ALA A 107 -10.43 -10.84 10.55
CA ALA A 107 -10.04 -9.49 10.25
C ALA A 107 -10.07 -9.20 8.74
N LEU A 108 -9.55 -10.12 7.92
CA LEU A 108 -9.54 -9.95 6.48
C LEU A 108 -10.91 -10.20 5.83
N ARG A 109 -11.74 -11.09 6.40
CA ARG A 109 -13.14 -11.24 5.98
C ARG A 109 -13.89 -9.93 6.11
N ARG A 110 -13.74 -9.21 7.22
CA ARG A 110 -14.35 -7.89 7.44
C ARG A 110 -13.92 -6.87 6.37
N CYS A 111 -12.70 -6.97 5.86
CA CYS A 111 -12.18 -6.03 4.85
C CYS A 111 -12.80 -6.21 3.46
N ILE A 112 -13.43 -7.35 3.14
CA ILE A 112 -13.93 -7.66 1.80
C ILE A 112 -15.41 -8.03 1.74
N LEU A 113 -15.99 -8.52 2.84
CA LEU A 113 -17.41 -8.79 2.93
C LEU A 113 -18.16 -7.52 3.32
N PRO A 114 -19.28 -7.21 2.65
CA PRO A 114 -20.16 -6.15 3.11
C PRO A 114 -20.70 -6.42 4.51
N ASP A 115 -20.96 -5.34 5.25
CA ASP A 115 -21.56 -5.38 6.59
C ASP A 115 -22.85 -4.53 6.60
N VAL A 116 -23.87 -4.95 7.33
CA VAL A 116 -25.13 -4.18 7.48
C VAL A 116 -24.87 -2.76 7.97
N ARG A 117 -23.81 -2.54 8.76
CA ARG A 117 -23.40 -1.22 9.24
C ARG A 117 -22.95 -0.27 8.12
N GLU A 118 -22.64 -0.75 6.92
CA GLU A 118 -22.38 0.10 5.77
C GLU A 118 -23.61 0.90 5.31
N THR A 119 -24.80 0.52 5.76
CA THR A 119 -26.04 1.27 5.51
C THR A 119 -26.14 2.54 6.35
N LEU A 120 -25.39 2.61 7.44
CA LEU A 120 -25.34 3.79 8.31
C LEU A 120 -24.46 4.86 7.66
N SER A 121 -24.97 6.08 7.63
CA SER A 121 -24.18 7.26 7.21
C SER A 121 -24.30 8.31 8.30
N LEU A 122 -23.16 8.84 8.70
CA LEU A 122 -23.07 9.87 9.71
C LEU A 122 -23.01 11.26 9.05
N PRO A 123 -23.48 12.34 9.70
CA PRO A 123 -23.61 13.65 9.07
C PRO A 123 -22.31 14.26 8.56
N PHE A 124 -21.15 13.85 9.12
CA PHE A 124 -19.84 14.35 8.73
C PHE A 124 -19.12 13.45 7.70
N GLU A 125 -19.76 12.35 7.27
CA GLU A 125 -19.23 11.49 6.21
C GLU A 125 -19.53 12.08 4.84
N THR A 126 -18.52 12.11 3.98
CA THR A 126 -18.66 12.60 2.61
C THR A 126 -18.07 11.60 1.61
N PRO A 127 -18.64 11.47 0.40
CA PRO A 127 -18.09 10.63 -0.65
C PRO A 127 -16.66 11.02 -1.07
N ASP A 128 -16.30 12.30 -0.92
CA ASP A 128 -14.96 12.84 -1.20
C ASP A 128 -14.36 13.55 0.02
N PRO A 129 -13.97 12.80 1.07
CA PRO A 129 -13.43 13.40 2.29
C PRO A 129 -12.11 14.14 2.07
N LEU A 130 -11.38 13.76 1.03
CA LEU A 130 -10.07 14.34 0.70
C LEU A 130 -10.17 15.59 -0.20
N GLY A 131 -11.36 15.93 -0.70
CA GLY A 131 -11.58 17.05 -1.61
C GLY A 131 -10.84 16.87 -2.96
N GLU A 132 -10.70 15.63 -3.43
CA GLU A 132 -9.97 15.34 -4.67
C GLU A 132 -10.63 16.00 -5.89
N GLU A 133 -11.97 16.10 -5.91
CA GLU A 133 -12.71 16.71 -7.03
C GLU A 133 -12.41 18.19 -7.16
N GLY A 134 -12.28 18.92 -6.04
CA GLY A 134 -11.90 20.33 -6.02
C GLY A 134 -10.45 20.61 -6.43
N HIS A 135 -9.61 19.59 -6.47
CA HIS A 135 -8.20 19.65 -6.84
C HIS A 135 -7.90 18.90 -8.16
N SER A 136 -8.91 18.66 -8.99
CA SER A 136 -8.81 17.88 -10.23
C SER A 136 -8.87 18.82 -11.45
N PRO A 137 -7.74 19.42 -11.87
CA PRO A 137 -7.71 20.37 -12.97
C PRO A 137 -8.01 19.74 -14.34
N VAL A 138 -7.67 18.47 -14.50
CA VAL A 138 -7.98 17.65 -15.68
C VAL A 138 -8.38 16.24 -15.25
N PRO A 139 -9.16 15.51 -16.06
CA PRO A 139 -9.55 14.14 -15.72
C PRO A 139 -8.34 13.26 -15.39
N GLY A 140 -8.41 12.57 -14.25
CA GLY A 140 -7.36 11.67 -13.79
C GLY A 140 -6.22 12.32 -13.01
N ILE A 141 -6.12 13.65 -12.91
CA ILE A 141 -5.14 14.32 -12.05
C ILE A 141 -5.81 14.87 -10.80
N VAL A 142 -5.15 14.66 -9.65
CA VAL A 142 -5.43 15.40 -8.42
C VAL A 142 -4.14 16.13 -8.04
N HIS A 143 -4.15 17.47 -8.14
CA HIS A 143 -3.00 18.35 -7.87
C HIS A 143 -3.28 19.21 -6.63
N ARG A 144 -2.93 18.66 -5.49
CA ARG A 144 -3.19 19.30 -4.20
C ARG A 144 -1.95 19.88 -3.53
N TYR A 145 -0.82 19.21 -3.71
CA TYR A 145 0.47 19.63 -3.16
C TYR A 145 1.29 20.34 -4.22
N PRO A 146 2.13 21.32 -3.83
CA PRO A 146 2.83 22.15 -4.81
C PRO A 146 3.69 21.39 -5.81
N ASP A 147 4.31 20.27 -5.37
CA ASP A 147 5.37 19.57 -6.11
C ASP A 147 5.00 18.18 -6.59
N ARG A 148 3.74 17.72 -6.36
CA ARG A 148 3.36 16.35 -6.69
C ARG A 148 1.88 16.19 -7.02
N VAL A 149 1.63 15.25 -7.90
CA VAL A 149 0.27 14.90 -8.33
C VAL A 149 -0.05 13.43 -8.09
N LEU A 150 -1.33 13.17 -7.87
CA LEU A 150 -1.91 11.85 -7.98
C LEU A 150 -2.45 11.68 -9.40
N PHE A 151 -2.06 10.60 -10.08
CA PHE A 151 -2.55 10.28 -11.41
C PHE A 151 -3.40 9.00 -11.34
N LEU A 152 -4.72 9.14 -11.51
CA LEU A 152 -5.70 8.08 -11.49
C LEU A 152 -5.74 7.40 -12.86
N VAL A 153 -5.10 6.24 -12.98
CA VAL A 153 -4.90 5.54 -14.27
C VAL A 153 -5.87 4.39 -14.50
N THR A 154 -6.67 4.02 -13.52
CA THR A 154 -7.67 2.95 -13.62
C THR A 154 -8.68 3.03 -12.48
N GLU A 155 -9.91 2.56 -12.71
CA GLU A 155 -10.94 2.38 -11.67
C GLU A 155 -11.07 0.91 -11.24
N PHE A 156 -10.29 0.04 -11.84
CA PHE A 156 -10.35 -1.40 -11.59
C PHE A 156 -9.41 -1.84 -10.48
N CYS A 157 -9.91 -2.68 -9.56
CA CYS A 157 -9.10 -3.42 -8.58
C CYS A 157 -9.34 -4.93 -8.74
N SER A 158 -8.33 -5.72 -8.40
CA SER A 158 -8.48 -7.18 -8.31
C SER A 158 -9.34 -7.61 -7.13
N THR A 159 -9.33 -6.83 -6.04
CA THR A 159 -10.14 -6.99 -4.83
C THR A 159 -10.62 -5.62 -4.36
N TYR A 160 -11.88 -5.48 -3.98
CA TYR A 160 -12.43 -4.23 -3.45
C TYR A 160 -12.45 -4.25 -1.93
N CYS A 161 -11.74 -3.28 -1.33
CA CYS A 161 -11.72 -3.08 0.12
C CYS A 161 -12.95 -2.32 0.58
N ARG A 162 -13.63 -2.78 1.64
CA ARG A 162 -14.86 -2.15 2.16
C ARG A 162 -14.64 -0.74 2.76
N TYR A 163 -13.41 -0.43 3.13
CA TYR A 163 -12.98 0.87 3.67
C TYR A 163 -12.34 1.78 2.60
N CYS A 164 -12.61 1.57 1.31
CA CYS A 164 -11.96 2.27 0.21
C CYS A 164 -12.36 3.75 0.16
N THR A 165 -11.41 4.66 0.39
CA THR A 165 -11.57 6.13 0.29
C THR A 165 -12.16 6.56 -1.07
N ARG A 166 -11.77 5.86 -2.14
CA ARG A 166 -12.25 6.12 -3.52
C ARG A 166 -13.41 5.22 -3.92
N SER A 167 -14.21 4.75 -2.97
CA SER A 167 -15.42 3.92 -3.25
C SER A 167 -16.41 4.62 -4.20
N ARG A 168 -16.36 5.96 -4.30
CA ARG A 168 -17.16 6.74 -5.26
C ARG A 168 -16.73 6.54 -6.72
N LEU A 169 -15.48 6.15 -6.96
CA LEU A 169 -14.88 6.00 -8.29
C LEU A 169 -14.67 4.54 -8.68
N VAL A 170 -14.16 3.74 -7.74
CA VAL A 170 -13.68 2.38 -8.00
C VAL A 170 -14.84 1.42 -8.30
N GLY A 171 -14.66 0.60 -9.34
CA GLY A 171 -15.64 -0.42 -9.75
C GLY A 171 -16.88 0.11 -10.44
N LYS A 172 -16.96 1.40 -10.77
CA LYS A 172 -18.09 1.99 -11.50
C LYS A 172 -17.84 1.97 -13.00
N VAL A 173 -18.91 1.68 -13.76
CA VAL A 173 -18.91 1.82 -15.22
C VAL A 173 -19.10 3.30 -15.56
N GLY A 174 -18.20 3.88 -16.36
CA GLY A 174 -18.40 5.26 -16.87
C GLY A 174 -17.32 6.28 -16.45
N HIS A 175 -16.48 6.03 -15.45
CA HIS A 175 -15.25 6.77 -15.31
C HIS A 175 -14.24 6.27 -16.35
N ARG A 176 -13.59 7.19 -17.06
CA ARG A 176 -12.82 6.85 -18.25
C ARG A 176 -11.34 7.07 -18.02
N SER A 177 -10.68 6.06 -17.46
CA SER A 177 -9.23 5.94 -17.60
C SER A 177 -8.92 5.36 -18.97
N ASP A 178 -8.96 6.17 -20.00
CA ASP A 178 -8.63 5.83 -21.37
C ASP A 178 -7.38 6.58 -21.86
N MET A 179 -6.92 6.26 -23.06
CA MET A 179 -5.71 6.89 -23.62
C MET A 179 -5.86 8.41 -23.78
N ARG A 180 -7.06 8.93 -24.02
CA ARG A 180 -7.32 10.37 -24.15
C ARG A 180 -7.15 11.07 -22.80
N SER A 181 -7.76 10.54 -21.76
CA SER A 181 -7.62 11.10 -20.40
C SER A 181 -6.17 11.00 -19.90
N TRP A 182 -5.47 9.91 -20.20
CA TRP A 182 -4.05 9.79 -19.87
C TRP A 182 -3.18 10.81 -20.61
N GLN A 183 -3.47 11.07 -21.89
CA GLN A 183 -2.73 12.07 -22.65
C GLN A 183 -2.95 13.48 -22.06
N ALA A 184 -4.21 13.84 -21.76
CA ALA A 184 -4.50 15.12 -21.12
C ALA A 184 -3.80 15.29 -19.76
N ALA A 185 -3.75 14.22 -18.96
CA ALA A 185 -3.03 14.19 -17.69
C ALA A 185 -1.51 14.39 -17.88
N LEU A 186 -0.90 13.72 -18.87
CA LEU A 186 0.51 13.87 -19.20
C LEU A 186 0.83 15.26 -19.72
N ASP A 187 -0.05 15.85 -20.53
CA ASP A 187 0.12 17.21 -21.04
C ASP A 187 0.01 18.24 -19.91
N TYR A 188 -0.90 18.01 -18.96
CA TYR A 188 -0.97 18.82 -17.74
C TYR A 188 0.35 18.74 -16.94
N ILE A 189 0.87 17.54 -16.70
CA ILE A 189 2.15 17.38 -15.97
C ILE A 189 3.28 18.09 -16.71
N ARG A 190 3.38 17.98 -18.05
CA ARG A 190 4.40 18.67 -18.84
C ARG A 190 4.33 20.19 -18.74
N ALA A 191 3.12 20.73 -18.62
CA ALA A 191 2.89 22.17 -18.50
C ALA A 191 3.19 22.74 -17.09
N HIS A 192 3.42 21.87 -16.09
CA HIS A 192 3.61 22.25 -14.69
C HIS A 192 4.99 21.78 -14.18
N PRO A 193 6.05 22.57 -14.42
CA PRO A 193 7.43 22.16 -14.10
C PRO A 193 7.71 22.03 -12.60
N GLU A 194 6.85 22.56 -11.74
CA GLU A 194 6.87 22.37 -10.29
C GLU A 194 6.54 20.92 -9.87
N VAL A 195 5.86 20.13 -10.72
CA VAL A 195 5.50 18.74 -10.43
C VAL A 195 6.70 17.82 -10.62
N ARG A 196 7.35 17.45 -9.53
CA ARG A 196 8.53 16.57 -9.50
C ARG A 196 8.20 15.12 -9.20
N ASP A 197 7.04 14.85 -8.59
CA ASP A 197 6.64 13.54 -8.09
C ASP A 197 5.24 13.18 -8.60
N VAL A 198 5.14 12.03 -9.26
CA VAL A 198 3.87 11.52 -9.80
C VAL A 198 3.53 10.16 -9.19
N LEU A 199 2.40 10.09 -8.48
CA LEU A 199 1.87 8.86 -7.92
C LEU A 199 0.78 8.26 -8.83
N LEU A 200 1.10 7.16 -9.52
CA LEU A 200 0.10 6.35 -10.23
C LEU A 200 -0.80 5.63 -9.22
N SER A 201 -2.12 5.80 -9.37
CA SER A 201 -3.14 5.25 -8.47
C SER A 201 -4.49 5.11 -9.18
N GLY A 202 -5.59 5.20 -8.43
CA GLY A 202 -6.96 5.09 -8.92
C GLY A 202 -7.67 3.92 -8.24
N GLY A 203 -8.01 2.87 -9.00
CA GLY A 203 -8.16 1.52 -8.50
C GLY A 203 -6.78 0.96 -8.15
N ASP A 204 -6.34 -0.09 -8.81
CA ASP A 204 -4.99 -0.60 -8.59
C ASP A 204 -4.19 -0.64 -9.90
N PRO A 205 -3.18 0.22 -10.08
CA PRO A 205 -2.42 0.34 -11.33
C PRO A 205 -1.72 -0.96 -11.76
N LEU A 206 -1.30 -1.81 -10.81
CA LEU A 206 -0.64 -3.08 -11.17
C LEU A 206 -1.60 -4.11 -11.77
N THR A 207 -2.91 -3.86 -11.78
CA THR A 207 -3.88 -4.68 -12.51
C THR A 207 -3.88 -4.40 -14.02
N LEU A 208 -3.36 -3.26 -14.45
CA LEU A 208 -3.24 -2.91 -15.86
C LEU A 208 -2.34 -3.90 -16.62
N PRO A 209 -2.57 -4.11 -17.93
CA PRO A 209 -1.62 -4.81 -18.79
C PRO A 209 -0.21 -4.21 -18.71
N ALA A 210 0.83 -5.04 -18.70
CA ALA A 210 2.21 -4.59 -18.55
C ALA A 210 2.60 -3.52 -19.60
N MET A 211 2.14 -3.67 -20.85
CA MET A 211 2.38 -2.68 -21.92
C MET A 211 1.80 -1.30 -21.58
N LYS A 212 0.64 -1.23 -20.92
CA LYS A 212 0.03 0.05 -20.51
C LYS A 212 0.80 0.70 -19.37
N ILE A 213 1.25 -0.10 -18.38
CA ILE A 213 2.12 0.39 -17.30
C ILE A 213 3.44 0.91 -17.90
N GLU A 214 4.04 0.15 -18.78
CA GLU A 214 5.28 0.51 -19.46
C GLU A 214 5.15 1.80 -20.24
N TRP A 215 4.08 1.97 -21.01
CA TRP A 215 3.79 3.18 -21.75
C TRP A 215 3.67 4.40 -20.80
N LEU A 216 2.89 4.30 -19.72
CA LEU A 216 2.75 5.37 -18.72
C LEU A 216 4.11 5.76 -18.12
N LEU A 217 4.91 4.77 -17.73
CA LEU A 217 6.23 5.00 -17.14
C LEU A 217 7.17 5.65 -18.16
N SER A 218 7.15 5.23 -19.42
CA SER A 218 7.98 5.81 -20.48
C SER A 218 7.61 7.28 -20.75
N GLN A 219 6.31 7.60 -20.77
CA GLN A 219 5.85 8.97 -20.97
C GLN A 219 6.26 9.88 -19.81
N LEU A 220 6.11 9.41 -18.56
CA LEU A 220 6.51 10.17 -17.38
C LEU A 220 8.03 10.39 -17.32
N ARG A 221 8.83 9.38 -17.68
CA ARG A 221 10.29 9.51 -17.71
C ARG A 221 10.81 10.41 -18.84
N ALA A 222 10.00 10.65 -19.86
CA ALA A 222 10.31 11.62 -20.92
C ALA A 222 10.03 13.08 -20.50
N ILE A 223 9.47 13.32 -19.32
CA ILE A 223 9.23 14.66 -18.78
C ILE A 223 10.43 15.04 -17.87
N PRO A 224 11.25 16.02 -18.24
CA PRO A 224 12.55 16.27 -17.58
C PRO A 224 12.46 16.61 -16.09
N HIS A 225 11.41 17.31 -15.66
CA HIS A 225 11.21 17.74 -14.27
C HIS A 225 10.56 16.65 -13.38
N VAL A 226 10.08 15.54 -13.95
CA VAL A 226 9.57 14.42 -13.15
C VAL A 226 10.74 13.60 -12.62
N GLU A 227 11.08 13.81 -11.36
CA GLU A 227 12.20 13.13 -10.71
C GLU A 227 11.80 11.76 -10.16
N ILE A 228 10.60 11.65 -9.59
CA ILE A 228 10.12 10.46 -8.90
C ILE A 228 8.79 10.00 -9.51
N VAL A 229 8.70 8.71 -9.81
CA VAL A 229 7.42 8.06 -10.11
C VAL A 229 7.12 7.03 -9.01
N ARG A 230 5.90 7.03 -8.54
CA ARG A 230 5.42 6.08 -7.52
C ARG A 230 4.20 5.31 -8.03
N ILE A 231 4.04 4.08 -7.57
CA ILE A 231 2.84 3.27 -7.82
C ILE A 231 2.22 2.90 -6.48
N GLY A 232 0.95 3.24 -6.27
CA GLY A 232 0.17 2.78 -5.12
C GLY A 232 -0.56 1.47 -5.47
N SER A 233 -0.35 0.39 -4.72
CA SER A 233 -0.93 -0.91 -5.06
C SER A 233 -1.17 -1.81 -3.84
N LYS A 234 -2.25 -2.58 -3.87
CA LYS A 234 -2.51 -3.70 -2.95
C LYS A 234 -2.23 -5.07 -3.62
N VAL A 235 -1.86 -5.09 -4.89
CA VAL A 235 -1.64 -6.32 -5.67
C VAL A 235 -0.73 -7.32 -4.96
N PRO A 236 0.42 -6.99 -4.34
CA PRO A 236 1.23 -7.98 -3.64
C PRO A 236 0.49 -8.71 -2.52
N ALA A 237 -0.47 -8.07 -1.86
CA ALA A 237 -1.30 -8.69 -0.81
C ALA A 237 -2.47 -9.52 -1.37
N VAL A 238 -3.09 -9.09 -2.49
CA VAL A 238 -4.36 -9.66 -2.98
C VAL A 238 -4.23 -10.45 -4.28
N LEU A 239 -3.09 -10.32 -4.98
CA LEU A 239 -2.79 -10.97 -6.26
C LEU A 239 -1.26 -11.08 -6.47
N PRO A 240 -0.51 -11.71 -5.54
CA PRO A 240 0.97 -11.77 -5.61
C PRO A 240 1.49 -12.39 -6.91
N GLN A 241 0.75 -13.30 -7.54
CA GLN A 241 1.09 -13.93 -8.81
C GLN A 241 1.29 -12.93 -9.97
N ARG A 242 0.77 -11.69 -9.81
CA ARG A 242 0.96 -10.62 -10.79
C ARG A 242 2.40 -10.09 -10.80
N ILE A 243 3.12 -10.23 -9.69
CA ILE A 243 4.50 -9.78 -9.56
C ILE A 243 5.44 -10.83 -10.14
N THR A 244 5.42 -10.91 -11.46
CA THR A 244 6.26 -11.84 -12.22
C THR A 244 7.66 -11.28 -12.45
N PRO A 245 8.69 -12.14 -12.64
CA PRO A 245 10.03 -11.68 -13.02
C PRO A 245 10.03 -10.77 -14.27
N LYS A 246 9.17 -11.06 -15.24
CA LYS A 246 9.01 -10.22 -16.45
C LYS A 246 8.49 -8.82 -16.11
N LEU A 247 7.52 -8.73 -15.21
CA LEU A 247 7.01 -7.42 -14.77
C LEU A 247 8.12 -6.63 -14.06
N VAL A 248 8.84 -7.27 -13.14
CA VAL A 248 9.91 -6.61 -12.37
C VAL A 248 11.04 -6.14 -13.30
N ARG A 249 11.48 -6.97 -14.25
CA ARG A 249 12.46 -6.56 -15.26
C ARG A 249 12.00 -5.36 -16.09
N MET A 250 10.72 -5.23 -16.36
CA MET A 250 10.18 -4.05 -17.04
C MET A 250 10.21 -2.82 -16.10
N LEU A 251 9.73 -2.95 -14.87
CA LEU A 251 9.62 -1.84 -13.91
C LEU A 251 10.99 -1.24 -13.58
N ARG A 252 12.03 -2.07 -13.36
CA ARG A 252 13.38 -1.60 -13.00
C ARG A 252 14.04 -0.69 -14.03
N ARG A 253 13.57 -0.67 -15.26
CA ARG A 253 14.09 0.24 -16.31
C ARG A 253 13.68 1.70 -16.11
N TYR A 254 12.73 1.96 -15.19
CA TYR A 254 12.13 3.27 -15.00
C TYR A 254 12.46 3.91 -13.64
N HIS A 255 13.63 3.57 -13.09
CA HIS A 255 14.12 4.22 -11.88
C HIS A 255 14.36 5.75 -12.07
N PRO A 256 14.19 6.56 -10.98
CA PRO A 256 13.71 6.23 -9.65
C PRO A 256 12.20 5.89 -9.63
N LEU A 257 11.89 4.63 -9.34
CA LEU A 257 10.51 4.13 -9.20
C LEU A 257 10.32 3.59 -7.78
N PHE A 258 9.29 4.06 -7.08
CA PHE A 258 8.92 3.59 -5.75
C PHE A 258 7.56 2.90 -5.79
N ILE A 259 7.34 1.91 -4.93
CA ILE A 259 6.01 1.30 -4.81
C ILE A 259 5.52 1.42 -3.37
N SER A 260 4.33 2.05 -3.23
CA SER A 260 3.60 2.14 -1.97
C SER A 260 2.60 1.01 -1.87
N LEU A 261 2.86 0.06 -0.97
CA LEU A 261 2.09 -1.17 -0.83
C LEU A 261 1.03 -1.04 0.27
N HIS A 262 -0.19 -1.47 -0.04
CA HIS A 262 -1.28 -1.47 0.93
C HIS A 262 -1.37 -2.82 1.63
N PHE A 263 -1.05 -2.83 2.92
CA PHE A 263 -1.23 -3.97 3.82
C PHE A 263 -2.11 -3.57 4.99
N THR A 264 -2.96 -4.49 5.43
CA THR A 264 -3.97 -4.23 6.45
C THR A 264 -3.76 -5.08 7.69
N HIS A 265 -3.33 -6.34 7.52
CA HIS A 265 -3.23 -7.31 8.62
C HIS A 265 -2.02 -8.24 8.44
N PRO A 266 -1.39 -8.74 9.52
CA PRO A 266 -0.26 -9.67 9.41
C PRO A 266 -0.59 -10.97 8.65
N ASP A 267 -1.85 -11.40 8.62
CA ASP A 267 -2.27 -12.60 7.90
C ASP A 267 -2.16 -12.46 6.36
N GLU A 268 -1.94 -11.24 5.84
CA GLU A 268 -1.60 -11.00 4.44
C GLU A 268 -0.14 -11.37 4.10
N MET A 269 0.72 -11.60 5.12
CA MET A 269 2.13 -11.95 4.95
C MET A 269 2.30 -13.45 4.70
N THR A 270 1.78 -13.94 3.57
CA THR A 270 1.96 -15.31 3.12
C THR A 270 3.32 -15.50 2.39
N PRO A 271 3.78 -16.74 2.16
CA PRO A 271 4.96 -16.99 1.33
C PRO A 271 4.85 -16.39 -0.08
N ASP A 272 3.66 -16.45 -0.71
CA ASP A 272 3.44 -15.84 -2.04
C ASP A 272 3.59 -14.31 -2.00
N THR A 273 3.07 -13.67 -0.95
CA THR A 273 3.25 -12.22 -0.71
C THR A 273 4.71 -11.86 -0.47
N ALA A 274 5.40 -12.66 0.36
CA ALA A 274 6.83 -12.49 0.64
C ALA A 274 7.65 -12.57 -0.66
N LEU A 275 7.39 -13.57 -1.48
CA LEU A 275 8.05 -13.74 -2.79
C LEU A 275 7.78 -12.53 -3.70
N ALA A 276 6.55 -12.03 -3.75
CA ALA A 276 6.20 -10.86 -4.55
C ALA A 276 6.95 -9.59 -4.09
N CYS A 277 6.99 -9.32 -2.79
CA CYS A 277 7.71 -8.18 -2.22
C CYS A 277 9.22 -8.29 -2.46
N ASN A 278 9.80 -9.46 -2.22
CA ASN A 278 11.23 -9.69 -2.43
C ASN A 278 11.62 -9.53 -3.91
N ARG A 279 10.84 -10.06 -4.86
CA ARG A 279 11.06 -9.82 -6.29
C ARG A 279 11.13 -8.34 -6.66
N LEU A 280 10.23 -7.52 -6.12
CA LEU A 280 10.25 -6.07 -6.35
C LEU A 280 11.51 -5.43 -5.74
N ALA A 281 11.85 -5.81 -4.50
CA ALA A 281 13.02 -5.29 -3.81
C ALA A 281 14.34 -5.74 -4.48
N ASP A 282 14.43 -6.98 -4.99
CA ASP A 282 15.57 -7.48 -5.79
C ASP A 282 15.70 -6.74 -7.12
N GLY A 283 14.57 -6.25 -7.66
CA GLY A 283 14.57 -5.33 -8.80
C GLY A 283 15.10 -3.93 -8.49
N GLY A 284 15.56 -3.66 -7.26
CA GLY A 284 16.03 -2.36 -6.81
C GLY A 284 14.92 -1.35 -6.58
N ILE A 285 13.66 -1.79 -6.47
CA ILE A 285 12.49 -0.92 -6.28
C ILE A 285 12.27 -0.71 -4.79
N PRO A 286 12.42 0.52 -4.25
CA PRO A 286 12.11 0.82 -2.86
C PRO A 286 10.62 0.60 -2.56
N LEU A 287 10.34 -0.11 -1.45
CA LEU A 287 9.00 -0.45 -1.02
C LEU A 287 8.64 0.25 0.28
N GLY A 288 7.51 0.96 0.29
CA GLY A 288 6.92 1.54 1.49
C GLY A 288 5.51 1.01 1.70
N SER A 289 5.10 0.79 2.97
CA SER A 289 3.73 0.38 3.25
C SER A 289 2.81 1.55 3.54
N GLN A 290 1.55 1.39 3.16
CA GLN A 290 0.42 2.22 3.58
C GLN A 290 -0.58 1.31 4.27
N THR A 291 -0.88 1.61 5.53
CA THR A 291 -1.77 0.80 6.38
C THR A 291 -2.87 1.70 6.92
N VAL A 292 -4.13 1.34 6.68
CA VAL A 292 -5.26 2.04 7.30
C VAL A 292 -5.55 1.39 8.65
N LEU A 293 -5.69 2.20 9.71
CA LEU A 293 -6.11 1.76 11.04
C LEU A 293 -7.61 1.49 11.03
N LEU A 294 -8.00 0.25 11.31
CA LEU A 294 -9.36 -0.23 11.16
C LEU A 294 -9.82 -0.97 12.42
N SER A 295 -10.95 -0.55 12.96
CA SER A 295 -11.58 -1.17 14.14
C SER A 295 -11.90 -2.65 13.91
N GLY A 296 -11.47 -3.50 14.85
CA GLY A 296 -11.63 -4.95 14.82
C GLY A 296 -10.85 -5.65 13.71
N VAL A 297 -9.80 -4.98 13.18
CA VAL A 297 -8.89 -5.53 12.17
C VAL A 297 -7.43 -5.44 12.63
N ASN A 298 -6.97 -4.25 12.96
CA ASN A 298 -5.58 -3.98 13.31
C ASN A 298 -5.44 -2.86 14.37
N ASP A 299 -6.49 -2.64 15.14
CA ASP A 299 -6.61 -1.57 16.13
C ASP A 299 -6.03 -1.93 17.51
N ASP A 300 -5.15 -2.91 17.55
CA ASP A 300 -4.37 -3.26 18.74
C ASP A 300 -2.87 -3.27 18.45
N ALA A 301 -2.06 -2.92 19.45
CA ALA A 301 -0.62 -2.81 19.31
C ALA A 301 0.08 -4.15 18.99
N PRO A 302 -0.30 -5.31 19.57
CA PRO A 302 0.26 -6.61 19.21
C PRO A 302 0.06 -6.96 17.74
N THR A 303 -1.13 -6.78 17.20
CA THR A 303 -1.44 -7.04 15.78
C THR A 303 -0.67 -6.09 14.86
N MET A 304 -0.66 -4.80 15.18
CA MET A 304 0.09 -3.81 14.40
C MET A 304 1.60 -4.11 14.45
N LYS A 305 2.14 -4.46 15.59
CA LYS A 305 3.56 -4.84 15.74
C LYS A 305 3.91 -6.05 14.88
N ARG A 306 3.08 -7.10 14.87
CA ARG A 306 3.28 -8.26 13.99
C ARG A 306 3.27 -7.88 12.52
N LEU A 307 2.36 -6.98 12.11
CA LEU A 307 2.29 -6.47 10.74
C LEU A 307 3.58 -5.72 10.38
N MET A 308 4.00 -4.76 11.20
CA MET A 308 5.21 -3.95 10.94
C MET A 308 6.46 -4.83 10.86
N HIS A 309 6.60 -5.83 11.74
CA HIS A 309 7.70 -6.80 11.67
C HIS A 309 7.62 -7.67 10.41
N GLY A 310 6.42 -8.11 10.01
CA GLY A 310 6.20 -8.85 8.77
C GLY A 310 6.62 -8.05 7.54
N LEU A 311 6.29 -6.77 7.51
CA LEU A 311 6.66 -5.86 6.43
C LEU A 311 8.19 -5.74 6.29
N ILE A 312 8.89 -5.44 7.40
CA ILE A 312 10.36 -5.29 7.37
C ILE A 312 11.05 -6.58 6.96
N ARG A 313 10.61 -7.75 7.46
CA ARG A 313 11.16 -9.04 7.01
C ARG A 313 11.03 -9.26 5.51
N ASN A 314 9.99 -8.68 4.89
CA ASN A 314 9.76 -8.72 3.46
C ASN A 314 10.27 -7.46 2.73
N ARG A 315 11.18 -6.72 3.35
CA ARG A 315 11.88 -5.56 2.77
C ARG A 315 10.93 -4.42 2.38
N VAL A 316 9.77 -4.33 3.05
CA VAL A 316 8.79 -3.25 2.92
C VAL A 316 8.92 -2.33 4.12
N ARG A 317 9.33 -1.07 3.92
CA ARG A 317 9.44 -0.07 4.97
C ARG A 317 8.04 0.37 5.42
N PRO A 318 7.62 0.22 6.70
CA PRO A 318 6.44 0.91 7.23
C PRO A 318 6.55 2.41 6.99
N TYR A 319 5.66 2.97 6.18
CA TYR A 319 5.73 4.38 5.78
C TYR A 319 4.63 5.19 6.44
N TYR A 320 3.37 4.91 6.11
CA TYR A 320 2.23 5.57 6.75
C TYR A 320 1.28 4.59 7.42
N MET A 321 0.78 4.97 8.60
CA MET A 321 -0.43 4.46 9.19
C MET A 321 -1.49 5.57 9.08
N TYR A 322 -2.58 5.29 8.38
CA TYR A 322 -3.66 6.26 8.15
C TYR A 322 -4.79 6.07 9.14
N GLN A 323 -5.30 7.15 9.69
CA GLN A 323 -6.65 7.13 10.27
C GLN A 323 -7.66 6.82 9.16
N CYS A 324 -8.67 5.99 9.44
CA CYS A 324 -9.70 5.65 8.45
C CYS A 324 -10.51 6.89 8.09
N ASP A 325 -10.61 7.19 6.78
CA ASP A 325 -11.30 8.36 6.26
C ASP A 325 -12.81 8.31 6.53
N PRO A 326 -13.46 9.47 6.77
CA PRO A 326 -14.90 9.56 7.04
C PRO A 326 -15.71 9.48 5.73
N ILE A 327 -15.70 8.31 5.10
CA ILE A 327 -16.54 8.02 3.94
C ILE A 327 -17.87 7.39 4.40
N PRO A 328 -19.01 7.65 3.71
CA PRO A 328 -20.28 7.05 4.08
C PRO A 328 -20.18 5.53 4.16
N GLY A 329 -20.72 4.91 5.24
CA GLY A 329 -20.71 3.47 5.49
C GLY A 329 -19.36 2.89 5.95
N SER A 330 -18.38 3.72 6.33
CA SER A 330 -17.13 3.27 6.94
C SER A 330 -17.08 3.42 8.46
N SER A 331 -18.14 3.93 9.07
CA SER A 331 -18.17 4.26 10.50
C SER A 331 -17.75 3.11 11.42
N HIS A 332 -18.10 1.88 11.06
CA HIS A 332 -17.78 0.66 11.81
C HIS A 332 -16.30 0.22 11.69
N PHE A 333 -15.54 0.86 10.82
CA PHE A 333 -14.08 0.68 10.69
C PHE A 333 -13.29 1.77 11.38
N ARG A 334 -13.91 2.89 11.75
CA ARG A 334 -13.17 4.00 12.35
C ARG A 334 -12.87 3.73 13.83
N THR A 335 -11.68 4.12 14.22
CA THR A 335 -11.20 4.09 15.60
C THR A 335 -11.13 5.52 16.16
N PRO A 336 -11.13 5.71 17.47
CA PRO A 336 -10.65 6.96 18.06
C PRO A 336 -9.20 7.25 17.66
N VAL A 337 -8.84 8.52 17.57
CA VAL A 337 -7.46 8.95 17.24
C VAL A 337 -6.46 8.47 18.29
N GLU A 338 -6.88 8.43 19.54
CA GLU A 338 -6.11 7.95 20.69
C GLU A 338 -5.64 6.51 20.52
N THR A 339 -6.41 5.66 19.82
CA THR A 339 -6.00 4.30 19.48
C THR A 339 -4.73 4.30 18.64
N GLY A 340 -4.67 5.13 17.60
CA GLY A 340 -3.49 5.26 16.75
C GLY A 340 -2.29 5.82 17.51
N LEU A 341 -2.49 6.84 18.35
CA LEU A 341 -1.45 7.40 19.20
C LEU A 341 -0.91 6.37 20.22
N SER A 342 -1.80 5.57 20.82
CA SER A 342 -1.40 4.49 21.72
C SER A 342 -0.56 3.42 21.01
N ILE A 343 -0.98 2.99 19.82
CA ILE A 343 -0.22 2.03 18.99
C ILE A 343 1.18 2.58 18.68
N ILE A 344 1.31 3.84 18.28
CA ILE A 344 2.63 4.45 18.02
C ILE A 344 3.48 4.49 19.29
N ARG A 345 2.88 4.79 20.45
CA ARG A 345 3.57 4.76 21.75
C ARG A 345 4.07 3.36 22.09
N ASP A 346 3.24 2.34 21.87
CA ASP A 346 3.58 0.94 22.17
C ASP A 346 4.59 0.33 21.18
N LEU A 347 4.75 0.91 19.99
CA LEU A 347 5.79 0.55 19.04
C LEU A 347 7.10 1.24 19.35
N ARG A 348 7.09 2.53 19.71
CA ARG A 348 8.28 3.34 19.90
C ARG A 348 9.05 2.89 21.17
N GLY A 349 10.34 2.61 21.00
CA GLY A 349 11.18 2.05 22.06
C GLY A 349 11.04 0.52 22.25
N HIS A 350 9.98 -0.09 21.70
CA HIS A 350 9.72 -1.55 21.84
C HIS A 350 9.94 -2.33 20.55
N THR A 351 10.42 -1.67 19.51
CA THR A 351 10.83 -2.26 18.23
C THR A 351 11.81 -1.33 17.51
N SER A 352 12.43 -1.82 16.42
CA SER A 352 13.32 -1.01 15.58
C SER A 352 12.58 0.24 15.05
N GLY A 353 13.26 1.38 15.01
CA GLY A 353 12.75 2.61 14.39
C GLY A 353 12.30 2.43 12.94
N TYR A 354 12.87 1.46 12.22
CA TYR A 354 12.41 1.08 10.87
C TYR A 354 11.01 0.48 10.86
N CYS A 355 10.52 -0.07 11.97
CA CYS A 355 9.19 -0.67 12.10
C CYS A 355 8.10 0.35 12.49
N ILE A 356 8.45 1.61 12.73
CA ILE A 356 7.50 2.63 13.20
C ILE A 356 7.04 3.46 12.01
N PRO A 357 5.75 3.36 11.60
CA PRO A 357 5.20 4.22 10.56
C PRO A 357 4.93 5.64 11.09
N THR A 358 4.80 6.60 10.17
CA THR A 358 4.21 7.90 10.53
C THR A 358 2.69 7.75 10.58
N TYR A 359 2.09 8.00 11.74
CA TYR A 359 0.63 8.04 11.87
C TYR A 359 0.12 9.37 11.34
N VAL A 360 -0.89 9.33 10.44
CA VAL A 360 -1.40 10.53 9.78
C VAL A 360 -2.92 10.54 9.71
N ILE A 361 -3.49 11.72 9.78
CA ILE A 361 -4.86 12.02 9.35
C ILE A 361 -4.77 12.78 8.02
N ASP A 362 -5.51 12.33 7.01
CA ASP A 362 -5.81 13.16 5.86
C ASP A 362 -6.90 14.16 6.26
N ALA A 363 -6.51 15.42 6.50
CA ALA A 363 -7.42 16.43 7.01
C ALA A 363 -8.57 16.69 6.01
N PRO A 364 -9.84 16.62 6.46
CA PRO A 364 -11.02 16.76 5.59
C PRO A 364 -11.02 18.04 4.76
N GLY A 365 -11.72 18.02 3.62
CA GLY A 365 -11.85 19.18 2.75
C GLY A 365 -10.57 19.60 2.05
N GLY A 366 -9.61 18.70 1.94
CA GLY A 366 -8.38 18.99 1.24
C GLY A 366 -7.25 19.56 2.11
N GLY A 367 -7.28 19.42 3.46
CA GLY A 367 -6.25 19.95 4.39
C GLY A 367 -4.87 19.27 4.34
N GLY A 368 -4.71 18.08 3.74
CA GLY A 368 -3.45 17.36 3.63
C GLY A 368 -3.18 16.34 4.72
N LYS A 369 -2.08 15.64 4.58
CA LYS A 369 -1.62 14.67 5.58
C LYS A 369 -1.03 15.41 6.77
N VAL A 370 -1.72 15.31 7.90
CA VAL A 370 -1.26 15.86 9.18
C VAL A 370 -0.68 14.72 10.00
N PRO A 371 0.64 14.70 10.27
CA PRO A 371 1.26 13.69 11.11
C PRO A 371 0.89 13.91 12.57
N LEU A 372 0.55 12.82 13.25
CA LEU A 372 0.26 12.76 14.68
C LEU A 372 1.31 11.90 15.39
N GLN A 373 1.72 12.34 16.57
CA GLN A 373 2.67 11.63 17.42
C GLN A 373 2.25 11.75 18.88
N PRO A 374 2.61 10.78 19.73
CA PRO A 374 2.58 10.99 21.18
C PRO A 374 3.41 12.23 21.54
N ASP A 375 2.98 12.94 22.55
CA ASP A 375 3.68 14.15 23.01
C ASP A 375 4.96 13.77 23.79
N TYR A 376 6.08 13.85 23.12
CA TYR A 376 7.42 13.62 23.71
C TYR A 376 8.11 14.92 24.11
N PHE A 377 7.69 16.06 23.56
CA PHE A 377 8.14 17.38 23.94
C PHE A 377 7.22 17.93 25.02
N GLN A 378 7.72 18.11 26.23
CA GLN A 378 6.94 18.53 27.39
C GLN A 378 7.07 20.04 27.70
N GLY A 379 7.89 20.74 26.93
CA GLY A 379 8.12 22.16 27.12
C GLY A 379 9.60 22.52 27.29
N ARG A 380 9.83 23.69 27.88
CA ARG A 380 11.16 24.26 28.15
C ARG A 380 11.19 24.84 29.56
N ASP A 381 12.30 24.66 30.25
CA ASP A 381 12.61 25.29 31.53
C ASP A 381 14.03 25.90 31.53
N GLU A 382 14.54 26.29 32.69
CA GLU A 382 15.87 26.87 32.85
C GLU A 382 17.02 25.93 32.49
N GLN A 383 16.78 24.61 32.51
CA GLN A 383 17.77 23.58 32.17
C GLN A 383 17.78 23.22 30.68
N GLY A 384 16.78 23.70 29.91
CA GLY A 384 16.65 23.44 28.49
C GLY A 384 15.30 22.86 28.07
N ILE A 385 15.33 21.92 27.15
CA ILE A 385 14.11 21.22 26.63
C ILE A 385 13.78 20.05 27.56
N VAL A 386 12.51 20.00 27.99
CA VAL A 386 11.96 18.89 28.77
C VAL A 386 11.40 17.83 27.82
N LEU A 387 11.93 16.63 27.87
CA LEU A 387 11.55 15.50 27.02
C LEU A 387 11.01 14.34 27.86
N ARG A 388 10.00 13.66 27.33
CA ARG A 388 9.50 12.39 27.88
C ARG A 388 9.86 11.25 26.94
N ASN A 389 10.55 10.22 27.44
CA ASN A 389 10.92 9.06 26.62
C ASN A 389 9.78 8.01 26.55
N TYR A 390 10.06 6.89 25.89
CA TYR A 390 9.13 5.77 25.72
C TYR A 390 8.74 5.06 27.05
N GLU A 391 9.55 5.18 28.09
CA GLU A 391 9.27 4.67 29.46
C GLU A 391 8.51 5.68 30.32
N ASN A 392 8.05 6.80 29.74
CA ASN A 392 7.45 7.95 30.45
C ASN A 392 8.42 8.64 31.45
N ARG A 393 9.74 8.42 31.31
CA ARG A 393 10.74 9.13 32.11
C ARG A 393 11.05 10.48 31.51
N VAL A 394 11.24 11.46 32.38
CA VAL A 394 11.57 12.86 32.00
C VAL A 394 13.07 13.05 31.93
N PHE A 395 13.51 13.73 30.90
CA PHE A 395 14.91 14.11 30.65
C PHE A 395 15.00 15.58 30.23
N HIS A 396 16.13 16.21 30.57
CA HIS A 396 16.43 17.56 30.10
C HIS A 396 17.52 17.48 29.03
N TYR A 397 17.27 18.20 27.92
CA TYR A 397 18.26 18.37 26.85
C TYR A 397 18.73 19.83 26.85
N PRO A 398 20.04 20.08 27.07
CA PRO A 398 20.58 21.45 27.05
C PRO A 398 20.43 22.01 25.63
N ASP A 399 19.66 23.10 25.52
CA ASP A 399 19.37 23.77 24.23
C ASP A 399 19.88 25.22 24.34
N GLN A 400 21.14 25.37 24.74
CA GLN A 400 21.83 26.64 24.80
C GLN A 400 22.72 26.79 23.57
N LEU A 401 22.55 27.88 22.86
CA LEU A 401 23.47 28.26 21.78
C LEU A 401 24.77 28.76 22.43
N CYS A 402 25.91 28.35 21.89
CA CYS A 402 27.19 28.96 22.27
C CYS A 402 27.10 30.46 21.96
N PRO A 403 27.41 31.38 22.90
CA PRO A 403 27.46 32.79 22.60
C PRO A 403 28.40 33.03 21.42
N GLN A 404 27.96 33.72 20.40
CA GLN A 404 28.77 34.00 19.18
C GLN A 404 30.01 34.88 19.46
N GLU A 405 30.19 35.36 20.68
CA GLU A 405 31.28 36.25 21.11
C GLU A 405 32.32 35.67 22.07
N ALA A 406 32.34 34.36 22.29
CA ALA A 406 33.47 33.77 23.00
C ALA A 406 34.65 33.54 22.02
N PRO A 407 35.74 34.31 22.08
CA PRO A 407 36.92 34.02 21.29
C PRO A 407 37.43 32.63 21.75
N CYS A 408 37.56 31.71 20.79
CA CYS A 408 38.15 30.42 21.02
C CYS A 408 39.62 30.63 21.36
N SER A 409 39.93 30.87 22.64
CA SER A 409 41.31 30.88 23.14
C SER A 409 41.75 29.41 23.19
N LEU A 410 42.26 28.93 22.08
CA LEU A 410 43.13 27.72 22.08
C LEU A 410 44.45 28.20 22.67
N ALA A 411 44.68 27.87 23.96
CA ALA A 411 45.99 27.83 24.56
C ALA A 411 46.62 26.48 24.37
#